data_75bb8adcf97a07a4bd782c22e5c535e7
#
_entry.id   75bb8adcf97a07a4bd782c22e5c535e7
#
_cell.length_a   1.000
_cell.length_b   1.000
_cell.length_c   1.000
_cell.angle_alpha   90.00
_cell.angle_beta   90.00
_cell.angle_gamma   90.00
#
_symmetry.space_group_name_H-M   'P 1'
#
loop_
_entity.id
_entity.type
_entity.pdbx_description
1 polymer ?
#
loop_
_entity_poly.entity_id
_entity_poly.type
_entity_poly.pdbx_seq_one_letter_code
_entity_poly.pdbx_strand_id
1 'polypeptide(L)'
;MRLSKTTSFIVWILLLPGLAVLSSCSTKKNTLVRRAYHNLTAHYNVYWNGMDNLRQGVKESQAELKDNYAMVLPVFNYGDKTSATKLSQYADIGIKKASKTINKHSMVFNRKEYCKWIDDAYLLIGKSYFYKQDYPMARRTFEFVIKTYNQSEIKYDAMLWQARSNIQIGDFNRAEPMLDMLQSKIRKGDAPARYETELNLVYAQFYILQKDYAGAVPFLNRALELKPSSAMRTRCKFILAQIHQLNGETDEASRLYTEVIKHAKS
;
A
#
# COMPACT_ATOMS: atom_id res chain seq x y z
N MET A 1 15.94 -36.36 49.26
CA MET A 1 15.07 -37.05 48.29
C MET A 1 15.89 -37.19 47.00
N ARG A 2 16.44 -38.39 46.67
CA ARG A 2 17.23 -38.58 45.43
C ARG A 2 16.22 -38.84 44.28
N LEU A 3 16.17 -37.93 43.33
CA LEU A 3 15.41 -38.13 42.08
C LEU A 3 15.92 -39.36 41.36
N SER A 4 15.02 -40.24 40.90
CA SER A 4 15.39 -41.41 40.15
C SER A 4 16.12 -41.03 38.87
N LYS A 5 17.05 -41.90 38.41
CA LYS A 5 17.82 -41.61 37.17
C LYS A 5 16.93 -41.33 35.96
N THR A 6 15.75 -41.94 35.91
CA THR A 6 14.76 -41.72 34.87
C THR A 6 14.09 -40.34 34.93
N THR A 7 13.74 -39.86 36.15
CA THR A 7 13.19 -38.49 36.31
C THR A 7 14.21 -37.41 36.01
N SER A 8 15.50 -37.66 36.36
CA SER A 8 16.58 -36.71 35.96
C SER A 8 16.78 -36.66 34.46
N PHE A 9 16.69 -37.76 33.74
CA PHE A 9 16.83 -37.81 32.28
C PHE A 9 15.67 -37.10 31.56
N ILE A 10 14.44 -37.23 32.03
CA ILE A 10 13.25 -36.56 31.49
C ILE A 10 13.36 -35.05 31.70
N VAL A 11 13.85 -34.58 32.85
CA VAL A 11 14.06 -33.17 33.16
C VAL A 11 15.11 -32.57 32.21
N TRP A 12 16.20 -33.27 31.88
CA TRP A 12 17.21 -32.85 30.94
C TRP A 12 16.68 -32.76 29.49
N ILE A 13 15.84 -33.72 29.07
CA ILE A 13 15.21 -33.72 27.73
C ILE A 13 14.22 -32.55 27.58
N LEU A 14 13.56 -32.11 28.65
CA LEU A 14 12.66 -30.96 28.64
C LEU A 14 13.40 -29.61 28.77
N LEU A 15 14.54 -29.58 29.49
CA LEU A 15 15.34 -28.33 29.65
C LEU A 15 16.16 -27.98 28.42
N LEU A 16 16.65 -28.96 27.67
CA LEU A 16 17.47 -28.72 26.46
C LEU A 16 16.72 -27.94 25.35
N PRO A 17 15.47 -28.28 24.98
CA PRO A 17 14.71 -27.46 24.01
C PRO A 17 14.35 -26.07 24.55
N GLY A 18 14.14 -25.92 25.87
CA GLY A 18 13.87 -24.62 26.51
C GLY A 18 15.04 -23.63 26.37
N LEU A 19 16.27 -24.10 26.55
CA LEU A 19 17.50 -23.29 26.37
C LEU A 19 17.77 -22.94 24.90
N ALA A 20 17.41 -23.80 23.95
CA ALA A 20 17.55 -23.55 22.53
C ALA A 20 16.60 -22.45 22.03
N VAL A 21 15.40 -22.30 22.62
CA VAL A 21 14.43 -21.25 22.29
C VAL A 21 14.93 -19.86 22.71
N LEU A 22 15.64 -19.74 23.83
CA LEU A 22 16.18 -18.46 24.31
C LEU A 22 17.29 -17.88 23.40
N SER A 23 17.99 -18.72 22.65
CA SER A 23 19.02 -18.27 21.70
C SER A 23 18.47 -17.89 20.31
N SER A 24 17.19 -18.17 20.04
CA SER A 24 16.55 -17.96 18.74
C SER A 24 16.19 -16.49 18.43
N CYS A 25 16.08 -15.64 19.45
CA CYS A 25 15.60 -14.26 19.30
C CYS A 25 16.66 -13.24 18.85
N SER A 26 17.90 -13.65 18.58
CA SER A 26 18.97 -12.73 18.20
C SER A 26 19.08 -12.57 16.69
N THR A 27 19.04 -11.33 16.17
CA THR A 27 19.31 -10.99 14.76
C THR A 27 20.78 -11.01 14.38
N LYS A 28 21.69 -11.29 15.34
CA LYS A 28 23.15 -11.22 15.16
C LYS A 28 23.77 -12.40 14.41
N LYS A 29 23.04 -13.48 14.15
CA LYS A 29 23.55 -14.66 13.43
C LYS A 29 22.59 -15.04 12.30
N ASN A 30 23.15 -15.29 11.12
CA ASN A 30 22.41 -15.63 9.92
C ASN A 30 22.23 -17.14 9.76
N THR A 31 21.37 -17.77 10.56
CA THR A 31 21.03 -19.19 10.47
C THR A 31 19.62 -19.40 9.91
N LEU A 32 19.34 -20.55 9.29
CA LEU A 32 18.02 -20.88 8.74
C LEU A 32 16.92 -20.80 9.80
N VAL A 33 17.15 -21.32 10.99
CA VAL A 33 16.18 -21.29 12.10
C VAL A 33 15.85 -19.86 12.51
N ARG A 34 16.84 -18.99 12.61
CA ARG A 34 16.62 -17.58 12.94
C ARG A 34 15.89 -16.83 11.85
N ARG A 35 16.24 -17.05 10.59
CA ARG A 35 15.49 -16.48 9.45
C ARG A 35 14.04 -16.90 9.50
N ALA A 36 13.74 -18.20 9.71
CA ALA A 36 12.39 -18.71 9.82
C ALA A 36 11.64 -18.05 10.99
N TYR A 37 12.25 -18.01 12.18
CA TYR A 37 11.66 -17.36 13.36
C TYR A 37 11.35 -15.88 13.12
N HIS A 38 12.33 -15.09 12.63
CA HIS A 38 12.13 -13.65 12.40
C HIS A 38 11.12 -13.39 11.29
N ASN A 39 11.11 -14.17 10.21
CA ASN A 39 10.10 -14.03 9.16
C ASN A 39 8.69 -14.35 9.68
N LEU A 40 8.52 -15.42 10.45
CA LEU A 40 7.22 -15.81 11.00
C LEU A 40 6.69 -14.76 11.99
N THR A 41 7.52 -14.37 12.97
CA THR A 41 7.12 -13.44 14.03
C THR A 41 6.96 -12.01 13.53
N ALA A 42 7.77 -11.57 12.57
CA ALA A 42 7.61 -10.26 11.92
C ALA A 42 6.24 -10.17 11.22
N HIS A 43 5.87 -11.20 10.46
CA HIS A 43 4.62 -11.21 9.70
C HIS A 43 3.40 -11.17 10.61
N TYR A 44 3.22 -12.24 11.41
CA TYR A 44 1.95 -12.47 12.10
C TYR A 44 1.73 -11.59 13.34
N ASN A 45 2.79 -11.26 14.08
CA ASN A 45 2.61 -10.61 15.37
C ASN A 45 2.70 -9.09 15.32
N VAL A 46 3.41 -8.52 14.34
CA VAL A 46 3.69 -7.08 14.37
C VAL A 46 3.27 -6.38 13.09
N TYR A 47 3.75 -6.85 11.93
CA TYR A 47 3.43 -6.23 10.64
C TYR A 47 1.94 -6.31 10.32
N TRP A 48 1.35 -7.52 10.39
CA TRP A 48 -0.07 -7.74 10.11
C TRP A 48 -0.96 -6.82 10.94
N ASN A 49 -0.74 -6.76 12.26
CA ASN A 49 -1.52 -5.91 13.15
C ASN A 49 -1.40 -4.42 12.79
N GLY A 50 -0.22 -3.97 12.34
CA GLY A 50 -0.02 -2.58 11.89
C GLY A 50 -0.78 -2.27 10.60
N MET A 51 -0.71 -3.20 9.64
CA MET A 51 -1.41 -3.09 8.36
C MET A 51 -2.92 -3.12 8.54
N ASP A 52 -3.43 -4.03 9.37
CA ASP A 52 -4.86 -4.18 9.63
C ASP A 52 -5.44 -2.93 10.32
N ASN A 53 -4.73 -2.36 11.30
CA ASN A 53 -5.13 -1.09 11.92
C ASN A 53 -5.21 0.04 10.88
N LEU A 54 -4.19 0.21 10.03
CA LEU A 54 -4.25 1.24 8.98
C LEU A 54 -5.42 1.00 8.02
N ARG A 55 -5.64 -0.25 7.61
CA ARG A 55 -6.75 -0.63 6.73
C ARG A 55 -8.11 -0.30 7.36
N GLN A 56 -8.29 -0.61 8.65
CA GLN A 56 -9.50 -0.28 9.38
C GLN A 56 -9.72 1.24 9.43
N GLY A 57 -8.70 2.01 9.82
CA GLY A 57 -8.80 3.47 9.85
C GLY A 57 -9.14 4.08 8.49
N VAL A 58 -8.52 3.58 7.40
CA VAL A 58 -8.84 4.02 6.04
C VAL A 58 -10.29 3.68 5.68
N LYS A 59 -10.76 2.46 5.99
CA LYS A 59 -12.15 2.03 5.72
C LYS A 59 -13.15 2.90 6.47
N GLU A 60 -12.95 3.17 7.75
CA GLU A 60 -13.83 4.03 8.57
C GLU A 60 -13.82 5.47 8.05
N SER A 61 -12.63 6.02 7.75
CA SER A 61 -12.51 7.35 7.17
C SER A 61 -13.24 7.45 5.83
N GLN A 62 -13.05 6.49 4.94
CA GLN A 62 -13.73 6.48 3.62
C GLN A 62 -15.24 6.39 3.71
N ALA A 63 -15.79 5.70 4.73
CA ALA A 63 -17.24 5.61 4.93
C ALA A 63 -17.87 6.96 5.32
N GLU A 64 -17.09 7.88 5.90
CA GLU A 64 -17.57 9.23 6.27
C GLU A 64 -17.36 10.26 5.15
N LEU A 65 -16.51 9.97 4.15
CA LEU A 65 -16.23 10.90 3.07
C LEU A 65 -17.45 11.06 2.15
N LYS A 66 -17.77 12.32 1.89
CA LYS A 66 -18.80 12.68 0.91
C LYS A 66 -18.15 13.17 -0.37
N ASP A 67 -18.60 12.66 -1.49
CA ASP A 67 -18.21 13.16 -2.80
C ASP A 67 -18.95 14.45 -3.14
N ASN A 68 -18.26 15.39 -3.78
CA ASN A 68 -18.88 16.59 -4.32
C ASN A 68 -19.26 16.34 -5.79
N TYR A 69 -20.49 15.97 -6.01
CA TYR A 69 -21.03 15.66 -7.36
C TYR A 69 -21.18 16.87 -8.29
N ALA A 70 -21.00 18.10 -7.80
CA ALA A 70 -20.97 19.30 -8.64
C ALA A 70 -19.68 19.43 -9.46
N MET A 71 -18.69 18.58 -9.20
CA MET A 71 -17.39 18.55 -9.88
C MET A 71 -17.12 17.15 -10.40
N VAL A 72 -16.21 17.02 -11.38
CA VAL A 72 -15.66 15.70 -11.74
C VAL A 72 -15.01 15.10 -10.51
N LEU A 73 -15.44 13.90 -10.15
CA LEU A 73 -14.92 13.23 -8.95
C LEU A 73 -13.45 12.83 -9.14
N PRO A 74 -12.63 12.92 -8.09
CA PRO A 74 -11.32 12.31 -8.11
C PRO A 74 -11.44 10.78 -8.15
N VAL A 75 -10.48 10.09 -8.76
CA VAL A 75 -10.43 8.62 -8.74
C VAL A 75 -10.30 8.10 -7.32
N PHE A 76 -9.43 8.73 -6.55
CA PHE A 76 -9.19 8.43 -5.13
C PHE A 76 -9.57 9.65 -4.28
N ASN A 77 -10.53 9.47 -3.39
CA ASN A 77 -10.87 10.47 -2.38
C ASN A 77 -10.11 10.17 -1.08
N TYR A 78 -9.12 11.01 -0.77
CA TYR A 78 -8.31 10.85 0.45
C TYR A 78 -8.78 11.74 1.60
N GLY A 79 -9.89 12.46 1.40
CA GLY A 79 -10.41 13.41 2.38
C GLY A 79 -9.55 14.66 2.56
N ASP A 80 -9.88 15.40 3.59
CA ASP A 80 -9.22 16.64 4.01
C ASP A 80 -8.37 16.44 5.28
N LYS A 81 -7.84 17.52 5.83
CA LYS A 81 -7.08 17.49 7.09
C LYS A 81 -7.88 16.99 8.28
N THR A 82 -9.20 17.22 8.29
CA THR A 82 -10.09 16.74 9.36
C THR A 82 -10.18 15.22 9.33
N SER A 83 -10.40 14.66 8.15
CA SER A 83 -10.39 13.21 7.91
C SER A 83 -9.03 12.59 8.26
N ALA A 84 -7.93 13.25 7.89
CA ALA A 84 -6.58 12.81 8.22
C ALA A 84 -6.33 12.82 9.74
N THR A 85 -6.86 13.79 10.48
CA THR A 85 -6.75 13.85 11.94
C THR A 85 -7.45 12.66 12.61
N LYS A 86 -8.65 12.30 12.16
CA LYS A 86 -9.37 11.13 12.67
C LYS A 86 -8.60 9.83 12.40
N LEU A 87 -7.99 9.72 11.23
CA LEU A 87 -7.22 8.56 10.82
C LEU A 87 -5.85 8.48 11.51
N SER A 88 -5.32 9.59 12.05
CA SER A 88 -3.96 9.68 12.61
C SER A 88 -3.67 8.62 13.65
N GLN A 89 -4.60 8.31 14.56
CA GLN A 89 -4.39 7.28 15.59
C GLN A 89 -4.12 5.89 14.99
N TYR A 90 -4.83 5.51 13.92
CA TYR A 90 -4.62 4.24 13.23
C TYR A 90 -3.28 4.23 12.49
N ALA A 91 -2.95 5.33 11.82
CA ALA A 91 -1.69 5.49 11.12
C ALA A 91 -0.50 5.47 12.09
N ASP A 92 -0.60 6.09 13.28
CA ASP A 92 0.45 6.06 14.30
C ASP A 92 0.65 4.65 14.86
N ILE A 93 -0.41 3.88 15.03
CA ILE A 93 -0.30 2.45 15.36
C ILE A 93 0.41 1.70 14.23
N GLY A 94 0.06 1.97 12.97
CA GLY A 94 0.74 1.42 11.79
C GLY A 94 2.24 1.70 11.80
N ILE A 95 2.65 2.97 11.99
CA ILE A 95 4.05 3.39 12.10
C ILE A 95 4.75 2.69 13.27
N LYS A 96 4.14 2.70 14.46
CA LYS A 96 4.70 2.07 15.66
C LYS A 96 4.94 0.57 15.48
N LYS A 97 3.97 -0.14 14.92
CA LYS A 97 4.07 -1.58 14.67
C LYS A 97 5.11 -1.90 13.58
N ALA A 98 5.10 -1.17 12.46
CA ALA A 98 6.09 -1.33 11.40
C ALA A 98 7.52 -1.02 11.90
N SER A 99 7.72 0.06 12.63
CA SER A 99 9.01 0.39 13.26
C SER A 99 9.47 -0.70 14.23
N LYS A 100 8.55 -1.27 15.01
CA LYS A 100 8.85 -2.41 15.90
C LYS A 100 9.26 -3.65 15.09
N THR A 101 8.61 -3.91 13.95
CA THR A 101 9.00 -4.99 13.03
C THR A 101 10.44 -4.81 12.58
N ILE A 102 10.79 -3.63 12.06
CA ILE A 102 12.13 -3.30 11.58
C ILE A 102 13.16 -3.48 12.70
N ASN A 103 12.95 -2.83 13.85
CA ASN A 103 13.90 -2.84 14.95
C ASN A 103 14.16 -4.23 15.55
N LYS A 104 13.15 -5.10 15.56
CA LYS A 104 13.24 -6.42 16.20
C LYS A 104 13.61 -7.54 15.25
N HIS A 105 13.32 -7.39 13.96
CA HIS A 105 13.37 -8.51 13.02
C HIS A 105 14.25 -8.27 11.80
N SER A 106 14.80 -7.06 11.58
CA SER A 106 15.74 -6.81 10.50
C SER A 106 17.02 -7.64 10.70
N MET A 107 17.40 -8.36 9.64
CA MET A 107 18.55 -9.26 9.61
C MET A 107 19.40 -8.96 8.39
N VAL A 108 20.21 -7.90 8.48
CA VAL A 108 21.09 -7.48 7.38
C VAL A 108 22.46 -8.14 7.51
N PHE A 109 22.83 -8.95 6.51
CA PHE A 109 24.16 -9.56 6.37
C PHE A 109 24.67 -9.37 4.95
N ASN A 110 25.91 -8.93 4.81
CA ASN A 110 26.53 -8.66 3.50
C ASN A 110 25.63 -7.75 2.62
N ARG A 111 25.08 -6.69 3.18
CA ARG A 111 24.17 -5.73 2.54
C ARG A 111 22.83 -6.33 2.04
N LYS A 112 22.49 -7.55 2.47
CA LYS A 112 21.24 -8.21 2.11
C LYS A 112 20.35 -8.37 3.34
N GLU A 113 19.09 -7.93 3.23
CA GLU A 113 18.07 -8.17 4.24
C GLU A 113 17.50 -9.60 4.08
N TYR A 114 17.41 -10.34 5.19
CA TYR A 114 16.92 -11.72 5.23
C TYR A 114 15.53 -11.87 5.84
N CYS A 115 15.00 -10.84 6.49
CA CYS A 115 13.61 -10.82 6.91
C CYS A 115 12.77 -10.17 5.80
N LYS A 116 11.92 -10.98 5.17
CA LYS A 116 11.13 -10.61 3.98
C LYS A 116 10.08 -9.52 4.20
N TRP A 117 9.81 -9.16 5.47
CA TRP A 117 8.75 -8.23 5.84
C TRP A 117 9.26 -6.83 6.20
N ILE A 118 10.56 -6.58 6.02
CA ILE A 118 11.15 -5.29 6.37
C ILE A 118 10.85 -4.22 5.33
N ASP A 119 10.92 -4.55 4.05
CA ASP A 119 10.52 -3.66 2.95
C ASP A 119 9.03 -3.35 2.99
N ASP A 120 8.17 -4.35 3.26
CA ASP A 120 6.74 -4.16 3.52
C ASP A 120 6.47 -3.25 4.74
N ALA A 121 7.26 -3.39 5.80
CA ALA A 121 7.14 -2.54 6.97
C ALA A 121 7.47 -1.07 6.65
N TYR A 122 8.52 -0.81 5.87
CA TYR A 122 8.81 0.54 5.40
C TYR A 122 7.72 1.08 4.48
N LEU A 123 7.18 0.26 3.57
CA LEU A 123 6.03 0.66 2.75
C LEU A 123 4.82 1.02 3.60
N LEU A 124 4.54 0.27 4.66
CA LEU A 124 3.45 0.56 5.61
C LEU A 124 3.68 1.91 6.33
N ILE A 125 4.92 2.21 6.74
CA ILE A 125 5.26 3.52 7.32
C ILE A 125 4.97 4.64 6.32
N GLY A 126 5.39 4.49 5.07
CA GLY A 126 5.13 5.46 4.01
C GLY A 126 3.64 5.69 3.77
N LYS A 127 2.85 4.61 3.67
CA LYS A 127 1.39 4.68 3.54
C LYS A 127 0.74 5.35 4.74
N SER A 128 1.21 5.06 5.95
CA SER A 128 0.71 5.69 7.17
C SER A 128 0.94 7.21 7.18
N TYR A 129 2.13 7.67 6.78
CA TYR A 129 2.39 9.10 6.62
C TYR A 129 1.54 9.72 5.51
N PHE A 130 1.33 9.02 4.39
CA PHE A 130 0.46 9.48 3.32
C PHE A 130 -0.96 9.75 3.81
N TYR A 131 -1.56 8.80 4.52
CA TYR A 131 -2.92 8.95 5.06
C TYR A 131 -3.02 9.99 6.19
N LYS A 132 -1.94 10.27 6.89
CA LYS A 132 -1.83 11.43 7.79
C LYS A 132 -1.69 12.76 7.03
N GLN A 133 -1.60 12.72 5.72
CA GLN A 133 -1.27 13.86 4.85
C GLN A 133 0.10 14.49 5.15
N ASP A 134 1.00 13.75 5.79
CA ASP A 134 2.41 14.11 5.90
C ASP A 134 3.16 13.61 4.64
N TYR A 135 2.83 14.25 3.53
CA TYR A 135 3.37 13.87 2.22
C TYR A 135 4.91 14.00 2.13
N PRO A 136 5.57 14.97 2.76
CA PRO A 136 7.04 15.02 2.79
C PRO A 136 7.67 13.77 3.42
N MET A 137 7.14 13.29 4.55
CA MET A 137 7.64 12.06 5.20
C MET A 137 7.26 10.82 4.40
N ALA A 138 6.05 10.76 3.84
CA ALA A 138 5.65 9.69 2.95
C ALA A 138 6.61 9.53 1.76
N ARG A 139 6.91 10.62 1.05
CA ARG A 139 7.83 10.67 -0.10
C ARG A 139 9.23 10.16 0.26
N ARG A 140 9.80 10.67 1.36
CA ARG A 140 11.13 10.23 1.83
C ARG A 140 11.15 8.73 2.12
N THR A 141 10.09 8.22 2.74
CA THR A 141 9.99 6.80 3.07
C THR A 141 9.86 5.95 1.80
N PHE A 142 9.03 6.34 0.84
CA PHE A 142 8.92 5.61 -0.43
C PHE A 142 10.22 5.67 -1.25
N GLU A 143 10.88 6.82 -1.30
CA GLU A 143 12.18 6.97 -1.95
C GLU A 143 13.23 6.03 -1.33
N PHE A 144 13.24 5.92 0.00
CA PHE A 144 14.09 4.97 0.71
C PHE A 144 13.80 3.52 0.28
N VAL A 145 12.52 3.12 0.21
CA VAL A 145 12.13 1.77 -0.25
C VAL A 145 12.62 1.52 -1.68
N ILE A 146 12.38 2.45 -2.60
CA ILE A 146 12.77 2.31 -4.02
C ILE A 146 14.29 2.13 -4.16
N LYS A 147 15.06 2.90 -3.41
CA LYS A 147 16.54 2.86 -3.48
C LYS A 147 17.13 1.64 -2.77
N THR A 148 16.63 1.34 -1.57
CA THR A 148 17.23 0.32 -0.70
C THR A 148 16.79 -1.09 -1.11
N TYR A 149 15.51 -1.26 -1.47
CA TYR A 149 14.92 -2.55 -1.83
C TYR A 149 14.70 -2.67 -3.34
N ASN A 150 15.66 -2.21 -4.13
CA ASN A 150 15.57 -2.15 -5.59
C ASN A 150 15.47 -3.53 -6.29
N GLN A 151 15.75 -4.62 -5.58
CA GLN A 151 15.56 -6.00 -6.06
C GLN A 151 14.19 -6.59 -5.65
N SER A 152 13.46 -5.95 -4.74
CA SER A 152 12.11 -6.36 -4.34
C SER A 152 11.06 -5.73 -5.24
N GLU A 153 9.97 -6.48 -5.52
CA GLU A 153 8.83 -5.95 -6.28
C GLU A 153 8.08 -4.83 -5.53
N ILE A 154 8.24 -4.75 -4.21
CA ILE A 154 7.66 -3.71 -3.36
C ILE A 154 8.02 -2.29 -3.84
N LYS A 155 9.15 -2.14 -4.56
CA LYS A 155 9.56 -0.86 -5.15
C LYS A 155 8.50 -0.28 -6.10
N TYR A 156 7.73 -1.13 -6.79
CA TYR A 156 6.69 -0.67 -7.71
C TYR A 156 5.48 -0.12 -6.96
N ASP A 157 5.10 -0.74 -5.83
CA ASP A 157 4.14 -0.15 -4.89
C ASP A 157 4.63 1.20 -4.38
N ALA A 158 5.88 1.27 -3.93
CA ALA A 158 6.48 2.50 -3.43
C ALA A 158 6.52 3.61 -4.50
N MET A 159 6.78 3.28 -5.78
CA MET A 159 6.73 4.23 -6.89
C MET A 159 5.31 4.80 -7.07
N LEU A 160 4.28 3.96 -7.05
CA LEU A 160 2.88 4.39 -7.16
C LEU A 160 2.48 5.31 -6.00
N TRP A 161 2.84 4.95 -4.77
CA TRP A 161 2.53 5.77 -3.60
C TRP A 161 3.33 7.07 -3.55
N GLN A 162 4.56 7.07 -4.05
CA GLN A 162 5.35 8.30 -4.18
C GLN A 162 4.76 9.22 -5.24
N ALA A 163 4.32 8.67 -6.39
CA ALA A 163 3.60 9.45 -7.41
C ALA A 163 2.32 10.06 -6.84
N ARG A 164 1.50 9.27 -6.12
CA ARG A 164 0.31 9.79 -5.42
C ARG A 164 0.65 10.92 -4.45
N SER A 165 1.73 10.76 -3.68
CA SER A 165 2.16 11.80 -2.74
C SER A 165 2.54 13.10 -3.46
N ASN A 166 3.21 13.00 -4.62
CA ASN A 166 3.53 14.15 -5.45
C ASN A 166 2.26 14.81 -6.02
N ILE A 167 1.32 14.00 -6.50
CA ILE A 167 0.03 14.47 -7.03
C ILE A 167 -0.75 15.23 -5.95
N GLN A 168 -0.80 14.73 -4.70
CA GLN A 168 -1.54 15.37 -3.61
C GLN A 168 -0.99 16.74 -3.20
N ILE A 169 0.30 16.98 -3.39
CA ILE A 169 0.91 18.30 -3.14
C ILE A 169 1.01 19.18 -4.39
N GLY A 170 0.47 18.73 -5.53
CA GLY A 170 0.52 19.46 -6.80
C GLY A 170 1.88 19.43 -7.50
N ASP A 171 2.79 18.56 -7.09
CA ASP A 171 4.11 18.39 -7.72
C ASP A 171 4.01 17.43 -8.93
N PHE A 172 3.25 17.86 -9.93
CA PHE A 172 2.99 17.07 -11.13
C PHE A 172 4.25 16.79 -11.94
N ASN A 173 5.20 17.71 -11.94
CA ASN A 173 6.48 17.56 -12.65
C ASN A 173 7.33 16.38 -12.12
N ARG A 174 7.13 15.98 -10.85
CA ARG A 174 7.79 14.81 -10.29
C ARG A 174 6.92 13.56 -10.36
N ALA A 175 5.61 13.71 -10.43
CA ALA A 175 4.70 12.58 -10.52
C ALA A 175 4.76 11.89 -11.88
N GLU A 176 4.67 12.68 -12.97
CA GLU A 176 4.58 12.17 -14.34
C GLU A 176 5.77 11.29 -14.75
N PRO A 177 7.04 11.72 -14.64
CA PRO A 177 8.18 10.88 -15.02
C PRO A 177 8.25 9.55 -14.25
N MET A 178 7.74 9.54 -13.03
CA MET A 178 7.70 8.32 -12.23
C MET A 178 6.65 7.33 -12.74
N LEU A 179 5.48 7.82 -13.12
CA LEU A 179 4.42 7.02 -13.73
C LEU A 179 4.89 6.48 -15.10
N ASP A 180 5.51 7.32 -15.93
CA ASP A 180 6.07 6.94 -17.23
C ASP A 180 7.15 5.86 -17.10
N MET A 181 8.02 6.01 -16.10
CA MET A 181 9.05 4.99 -15.80
C MET A 181 8.39 3.65 -15.46
N LEU A 182 7.37 3.64 -14.61
CA LEU A 182 6.68 2.41 -14.23
C LEU A 182 5.94 1.81 -15.42
N GLN A 183 5.26 2.64 -16.22
CA GLN A 183 4.60 2.19 -17.44
C GLN A 183 5.58 1.54 -18.43
N SER A 184 6.75 2.18 -18.63
CA SER A 184 7.81 1.62 -19.47
C SER A 184 8.31 0.27 -18.97
N LYS A 185 8.48 0.12 -17.64
CA LYS A 185 8.91 -1.16 -17.04
C LYS A 185 7.86 -2.25 -17.21
N ILE A 186 6.58 -1.94 -17.05
CA ILE A 186 5.49 -2.90 -17.28
C ILE A 186 5.47 -3.34 -18.75
N ARG A 187 5.57 -2.40 -19.70
CA ARG A 187 5.59 -2.71 -21.13
C ARG A 187 6.78 -3.59 -21.55
N LYS A 188 7.93 -3.42 -20.91
CA LYS A 188 9.15 -4.22 -21.15
C LYS A 188 9.14 -5.58 -20.44
N GLY A 189 8.18 -5.83 -19.56
CA GLY A 189 8.16 -7.03 -18.71
C GLY A 189 9.11 -6.96 -17.49
N ASP A 190 9.74 -5.81 -17.23
CA ASP A 190 10.62 -5.58 -16.08
C ASP A 190 9.82 -5.40 -14.77
N ALA A 191 8.54 -5.03 -14.87
CA ALA A 191 7.62 -4.92 -13.75
C ALA A 191 6.39 -5.80 -13.98
N PRO A 192 5.82 -6.42 -12.93
CA PRO A 192 4.65 -7.28 -13.06
C PRO A 192 3.42 -6.54 -13.60
N ALA A 193 2.70 -7.16 -14.54
CA ALA A 193 1.50 -6.60 -15.17
C ALA A 193 0.37 -6.29 -14.17
N ARG A 194 0.37 -6.92 -12.98
CA ARG A 194 -0.64 -6.64 -11.93
C ARG A 194 -0.65 -5.18 -11.47
N TYR A 195 0.43 -4.43 -11.70
CA TYR A 195 0.50 -2.99 -11.37
C TYR A 195 -0.17 -2.09 -12.42
N GLU A 196 -0.51 -2.62 -13.60
CA GLU A 196 -1.03 -1.83 -14.72
C GLU A 196 -2.39 -1.17 -14.38
N THR A 197 -3.30 -1.90 -13.73
CA THR A 197 -4.61 -1.36 -13.34
C THR A 197 -4.43 -0.15 -12.43
N GLU A 198 -3.63 -0.30 -11.37
CA GLU A 198 -3.40 0.74 -10.38
C GLU A 198 -2.67 1.94 -11.00
N LEU A 199 -1.71 1.69 -11.89
CA LEU A 199 -0.98 2.72 -12.62
C LEU A 199 -1.94 3.59 -13.45
N ASN A 200 -2.85 2.98 -14.20
CA ASN A 200 -3.84 3.72 -15.00
C ASN A 200 -4.79 4.54 -14.13
N LEU A 201 -5.21 4.02 -12.97
CA LEU A 201 -6.01 4.77 -12.01
C LEU A 201 -5.25 5.99 -11.45
N VAL A 202 -3.95 5.85 -11.20
CA VAL A 202 -3.12 6.98 -10.72
C VAL A 202 -2.89 8.01 -11.82
N TYR A 203 -2.70 7.61 -13.07
CA TYR A 203 -2.66 8.54 -14.21
C TYR A 203 -3.98 9.29 -14.38
N ALA A 204 -5.11 8.59 -14.29
CA ALA A 204 -6.42 9.25 -14.37
C ALA A 204 -6.57 10.30 -13.24
N GLN A 205 -6.18 9.96 -12.01
CA GLN A 205 -6.15 10.93 -10.91
C GLN A 205 -5.23 12.12 -11.19
N PHE A 206 -4.05 11.89 -11.76
CA PHE A 206 -3.08 12.91 -12.13
C PHE A 206 -3.68 13.94 -13.10
N TYR A 207 -4.35 13.48 -14.16
CA TYR A 207 -4.99 14.36 -15.14
C TYR A 207 -6.23 15.07 -14.59
N ILE A 208 -7.06 14.36 -13.80
CA ILE A 208 -8.27 14.95 -13.18
C ILE A 208 -7.91 16.10 -12.24
N LEU A 209 -6.86 15.95 -11.42
CA LEU A 209 -6.46 17.02 -10.49
C LEU A 209 -5.84 18.23 -11.20
N GLN A 210 -5.33 18.06 -12.42
CA GLN A 210 -4.92 19.15 -13.29
C GLN A 210 -6.08 19.73 -14.11
N LYS A 211 -7.30 19.17 -13.97
CA LYS A 211 -8.49 19.51 -14.77
C LYS A 211 -8.32 19.21 -16.27
N ASP A 212 -7.34 18.40 -16.64
CA ASP A 212 -7.21 17.84 -17.98
C ASP A 212 -8.06 16.56 -18.06
N TYR A 213 -9.36 16.77 -18.22
CA TYR A 213 -10.31 15.67 -18.26
C TYR A 213 -10.15 14.81 -19.52
N ALA A 214 -9.79 15.44 -20.64
CA ALA A 214 -9.52 14.71 -21.90
C ALA A 214 -8.35 13.75 -21.75
N GLY A 215 -7.26 14.19 -21.09
CA GLY A 215 -6.11 13.35 -20.78
C GLY A 215 -6.45 12.18 -19.83
N ALA A 216 -7.47 12.32 -18.97
CA ALA A 216 -7.87 11.27 -18.04
C ALA A 216 -8.62 10.10 -18.70
N VAL A 217 -9.39 10.38 -19.79
CA VAL A 217 -10.28 9.39 -20.44
C VAL A 217 -9.56 8.10 -20.86
N PRO A 218 -8.44 8.13 -21.60
CA PRO A 218 -7.77 6.90 -22.03
C PRO A 218 -7.32 6.01 -20.86
N PHE A 219 -6.89 6.61 -19.75
CA PHE A 219 -6.45 5.88 -18.57
C PHE A 219 -7.62 5.27 -17.80
N LEU A 220 -8.77 5.96 -17.70
CA LEU A 220 -9.98 5.42 -17.11
C LEU A 220 -10.49 4.22 -17.92
N ASN A 221 -10.53 4.34 -19.26
CA ASN A 221 -10.94 3.26 -20.14
C ASN A 221 -9.97 2.06 -20.02
N ARG A 222 -8.66 2.30 -20.03
CA ARG A 222 -7.68 1.23 -19.86
C ARG A 222 -7.82 0.52 -18.51
N ALA A 223 -8.05 1.28 -17.43
CA ALA A 223 -8.32 0.69 -16.13
C ALA A 223 -9.57 -0.20 -16.13
N LEU A 224 -10.63 0.20 -16.83
CA LEU A 224 -11.87 -0.59 -16.97
C LEU A 224 -11.67 -1.90 -17.73
N GLU A 225 -10.86 -1.89 -18.80
CA GLU A 225 -10.47 -3.09 -19.57
C GLU A 225 -9.75 -4.12 -18.68
N LEU A 226 -8.93 -3.64 -17.74
CA LEU A 226 -8.16 -4.45 -16.79
C LEU A 226 -8.99 -4.98 -15.62
N LYS A 227 -10.31 -4.75 -15.63
CA LYS A 227 -11.30 -5.28 -14.67
C LYS A 227 -10.96 -4.95 -13.20
N PRO A 228 -10.97 -3.68 -12.81
CA PRO A 228 -10.74 -3.27 -11.42
C PRO A 228 -11.86 -3.81 -10.49
N SER A 229 -11.73 -3.59 -9.17
CA SER A 229 -12.78 -3.96 -8.23
C SER A 229 -14.14 -3.36 -8.62
N SER A 230 -15.23 -3.99 -8.21
CA SER A 230 -16.60 -3.54 -8.55
C SER A 230 -16.83 -2.06 -8.17
N ALA A 231 -16.42 -1.67 -6.96
CA ALA A 231 -16.55 -0.29 -6.50
C ALA A 231 -15.74 0.69 -7.38
N MET A 232 -14.50 0.35 -7.72
CA MET A 232 -13.65 1.20 -8.56
C MET A 232 -14.17 1.26 -10.00
N ARG A 233 -14.71 0.16 -10.53
CA ARG A 233 -15.35 0.13 -11.85
C ARG A 233 -16.54 1.08 -11.91
N THR A 234 -17.41 1.04 -10.90
CA THR A 234 -18.57 1.95 -10.80
C THR A 234 -18.09 3.40 -10.72
N ARG A 235 -17.06 3.68 -9.92
CA ARG A 235 -16.48 5.02 -9.79
C ARG A 235 -15.87 5.52 -11.11
N CYS A 236 -15.10 4.71 -11.83
CA CYS A 236 -14.53 5.07 -13.12
C CYS A 236 -15.60 5.39 -14.16
N LYS A 237 -16.67 4.57 -14.24
CA LYS A 237 -17.80 4.83 -15.13
C LYS A 237 -18.53 6.13 -14.79
N PHE A 238 -18.70 6.41 -13.49
CA PHE A 238 -19.32 7.65 -13.04
C PHE A 238 -18.47 8.87 -13.43
N ILE A 239 -17.15 8.81 -13.24
CA ILE A 239 -16.22 9.88 -13.64
C ILE A 239 -16.25 10.09 -15.16
N LEU A 240 -16.22 9.01 -15.95
CA LEU A 240 -16.35 9.12 -17.41
C LEU A 240 -17.68 9.77 -17.81
N ALA A 241 -18.80 9.38 -17.17
CA ALA A 241 -20.08 9.99 -17.43
C ALA A 241 -20.08 11.51 -17.14
N GLN A 242 -19.45 11.95 -16.05
CA GLN A 242 -19.28 13.39 -15.75
C GLN A 242 -18.44 14.10 -16.81
N ILE A 243 -17.36 13.48 -17.29
CA ILE A 243 -16.49 14.04 -18.34
C ILE A 243 -17.26 14.17 -19.66
N HIS A 244 -17.97 13.11 -20.10
CA HIS A 244 -18.80 13.15 -21.31
C HIS A 244 -19.91 14.19 -21.20
N GLN A 245 -20.54 14.33 -20.04
CA GLN A 245 -21.54 15.37 -19.79
C GLN A 245 -20.95 16.78 -19.94
N LEU A 246 -19.76 17.03 -19.41
CA LEU A 246 -19.08 18.33 -19.57
C LEU A 246 -18.71 18.64 -21.04
N ASN A 247 -18.43 17.61 -21.83
CA ASN A 247 -18.14 17.73 -23.25
C ASN A 247 -19.41 17.87 -24.13
N GLY A 248 -20.60 17.78 -23.54
CA GLY A 248 -21.87 17.80 -24.28
C GLY A 248 -22.24 16.48 -24.97
N GLU A 249 -21.53 15.39 -24.66
CA GLU A 249 -21.74 14.05 -25.19
C GLU A 249 -22.83 13.33 -24.38
N THR A 250 -24.05 13.84 -24.46
CA THR A 250 -25.18 13.49 -23.57
C THR A 250 -25.60 12.03 -23.66
N ASP A 251 -25.53 11.41 -24.85
CA ASP A 251 -25.94 10.01 -25.05
C ASP A 251 -25.00 9.07 -24.32
N GLU A 252 -23.70 9.29 -24.45
CA GLU A 252 -22.68 8.46 -23.80
C GLU A 252 -22.70 8.68 -22.27
N ALA A 253 -22.86 9.93 -21.82
CA ALA A 253 -23.02 10.23 -20.40
C ALA A 253 -24.25 9.50 -19.82
N SER A 254 -25.41 9.56 -20.48
CA SER A 254 -26.62 8.89 -20.06
C SER A 254 -26.47 7.36 -20.00
N ARG A 255 -25.81 6.78 -21.00
CA ARG A 255 -25.51 5.35 -21.03
C ARG A 255 -24.69 4.92 -19.82
N LEU A 256 -23.60 5.64 -19.53
CA LEU A 256 -22.72 5.35 -18.41
C LEU A 256 -23.41 5.54 -17.05
N TYR A 257 -24.18 6.60 -16.86
CA TYR A 257 -24.98 6.80 -15.64
C TYR A 257 -26.00 5.67 -15.44
N THR A 258 -26.65 5.21 -16.51
CA THR A 258 -27.58 4.08 -16.45
C THR A 258 -26.87 2.79 -15.99
N GLU A 259 -25.67 2.53 -16.49
CA GLU A 259 -24.87 1.38 -16.05
C GLU A 259 -24.49 1.47 -14.56
N VAL A 260 -24.12 2.67 -14.08
CA VAL A 260 -23.81 2.90 -12.66
C VAL A 260 -25.04 2.62 -11.78
N ILE A 261 -26.22 3.10 -12.17
CA ILE A 261 -27.47 2.89 -11.43
C ILE A 261 -27.85 1.40 -11.36
N LYS A 262 -27.70 0.67 -12.45
CA LYS A 262 -27.97 -0.79 -12.48
C LYS A 262 -27.08 -1.53 -11.49
N HIS A 263 -25.79 -1.17 -11.39
CA HIS A 263 -24.87 -1.79 -10.45
C HIS A 263 -25.12 -1.41 -8.98
N ALA A 264 -25.67 -0.25 -8.71
CA ALA A 264 -25.97 0.18 -7.34
C ALA A 264 -27.22 -0.54 -6.76
N LYS A 265 -28.04 -1.17 -7.59
CA LYS A 265 -29.27 -1.91 -7.21
C LYS A 265 -29.06 -3.42 -7.08
N SER A 266 -27.91 -3.95 -7.49
CA SER A 266 -27.52 -5.37 -7.40
C SER A 266 -26.62 -5.61 -6.19
#